data_6a0197f730da7754ffeb3f8742118c20
#
_entry.id   6a0197f730da7754ffeb3f8742118c20
#
_cell.length_a   1.000
_cell.length_b   1.000
_cell.length_c   1.000
_cell.angle_alpha   90.00
_cell.angle_beta   90.00
_cell.angle_gamma   90.00
#
_symmetry.space_group_name_H-M   'P 1'
#
loop_
_entity.id
_entity.type
_entity.pdbx_description
1 polymer ?
#
loop_
_entity_poly.entity_id
_entity_poly.type
_entity_poly.pdbx_seq_one_letter_code
_entity_poly.pdbx_strand_id
1 'polypeptide(L)'
;AASDVYKRQLAEADGIAKVEVAGPGFINITLDSASAAAVVDTVLAAGAMTDTDKHLNKVNEYGRNAHLGGQTLNLEFVSANPTGPIHIGGTRWAAVGDAMARVLEANGAKVVREYYFNDHGEQINRFAKSLVAAWAEANNLGEAGYQTETPCDGYKGAYINEIAARVQAEAESDGVDLTALAHQDQGLNDDGEPLGEADTEVREEFRKRAVPMMFDEIQKSMKDFRVNFDVWFHENSLYADGKVDAAIEELKSRGDIFDKDGATWFESTKHGDDKDRVIIKSNGEFAYFAADIAYYWDKRHRAENPADVAIYMLGADHHGYIGRMMAMCAAFGDEPGKNMQILIGQLVNVMKDGKPVRMSKRAGNVVTIDDLVSVVGVDAARYSLARSDYNQNFDIDLALLASHTNDNPVYYVQYAHARSKNVDRNAAAAGISYEGADLALLDTEADGEVLAALAQFPSVLATAADDRQPHKVARYLEELAATYHKWYNVERVVPMALTDPETRGDDEARKALEIAKNPEPARAAARLKLNDAVQQVIANGLDLLGVTAPEKM
;
A
#
# COMPACT_ATOMS: atom_id res chain seq x y z
N ALA A 1 38.02 -5.11 31.49
CA ALA A 1 39.05 -5.93 30.83
C ALA A 1 38.89 -5.99 29.29
N ALA A 2 37.88 -6.67 28.71
CA ALA A 2 37.73 -6.71 27.24
C ALA A 2 37.21 -5.34 26.70
N SER A 3 36.25 -4.73 27.36
CA SER A 3 35.72 -3.39 27.01
C SER A 3 36.78 -2.28 27.01
N ASP A 4 37.80 -2.37 27.89
CA ASP A 4 38.89 -1.39 27.92
C ASP A 4 39.87 -1.52 26.75
N VAL A 5 40.05 -2.75 26.22
CA VAL A 5 40.84 -2.98 25.02
C VAL A 5 40.13 -2.41 23.80
N TYR A 6 38.84 -2.72 23.62
CA TYR A 6 38.06 -2.17 22.52
C TYR A 6 37.92 -0.65 22.61
N LYS A 7 37.75 -0.09 23.83
CA LYS A 7 37.72 1.35 24.03
C LYS A 7 39.00 2.03 23.51
N ARG A 8 40.20 1.46 23.79
CA ARG A 8 41.44 2.02 23.32
C ARG A 8 41.60 1.92 21.81
N GLN A 9 41.29 0.77 21.24
CA GLN A 9 41.33 0.56 19.78
C GLN A 9 40.39 1.50 19.02
N LEU A 10 39.17 1.68 19.52
CA LEU A 10 38.18 2.57 18.90
C LEU A 10 38.56 4.05 19.08
N ALA A 11 39.15 4.42 20.21
CA ALA A 11 39.58 5.82 20.45
C ALA A 11 40.76 6.27 19.57
N GLU A 12 41.48 5.33 18.95
CA GLU A 12 42.58 5.60 18.00
C GLU A 12 42.10 5.57 16.54
N ALA A 13 40.82 5.24 16.29
CA ALA A 13 40.27 5.18 14.94
C ALA A 13 39.90 6.59 14.45
N ASP A 14 40.20 6.86 13.18
CA ASP A 14 39.82 8.12 12.53
C ASP A 14 38.30 8.34 12.57
N GLY A 15 37.87 9.55 12.79
CA GLY A 15 36.46 9.93 12.81
C GLY A 15 35.76 9.74 14.17
N ILE A 16 36.45 9.25 15.19
CA ILE A 16 35.89 9.06 16.52
C ILE A 16 36.38 10.14 17.48
N ALA A 17 35.48 10.99 17.96
CA ALA A 17 35.78 12.03 18.95
C ALA A 17 35.87 11.47 20.38
N LYS A 18 35.04 10.47 20.73
CA LYS A 18 34.98 9.95 22.10
C LYS A 18 34.47 8.50 22.13
N VAL A 19 35.04 7.72 23.06
CA VAL A 19 34.58 6.36 23.35
C VAL A 19 34.38 6.20 24.86
N GLU A 20 33.24 5.81 25.30
CA GLU A 20 32.87 5.61 26.71
C GLU A 20 32.30 4.22 26.94
N VAL A 21 32.72 3.57 28.02
CA VAL A 21 32.06 2.33 28.46
C VAL A 21 30.82 2.69 29.26
N ALA A 22 29.65 2.23 28.83
CA ALA A 22 28.37 2.47 29.50
C ALA A 22 27.82 1.14 30.05
N GLY A 23 27.78 1.01 31.37
CA GLY A 23 27.30 -0.19 32.03
C GLY A 23 28.03 -1.49 31.66
N PRO A 24 27.46 -2.66 31.97
CA PRO A 24 28.08 -3.93 31.66
C PRO A 24 27.87 -4.31 30.19
N GLY A 25 28.88 -4.04 29.35
CA GLY A 25 28.94 -4.55 27.97
C GLY A 25 28.56 -3.57 26.86
N PHE A 26 28.25 -2.31 27.15
CA PHE A 26 28.00 -1.28 26.16
C PHE A 26 29.19 -0.34 25.98
N ILE A 27 29.42 0.09 24.74
CA ILE A 27 30.40 1.11 24.40
C ILE A 27 29.67 2.21 23.61
N ASN A 28 29.66 3.42 24.17
CA ASN A 28 29.16 4.60 23.47
C ASN A 28 30.29 5.20 22.64
N ILE A 29 30.02 5.41 21.36
CA ILE A 29 30.95 6.02 20.41
C ILE A 29 30.37 7.35 19.98
N THR A 30 31.13 8.42 20.10
CA THR A 30 30.79 9.74 19.57
C THR A 30 31.70 10.01 18.37
N LEU A 31 31.09 10.24 17.21
CA LEU A 31 31.84 10.65 16.01
C LEU A 31 32.29 12.11 16.14
N ASP A 32 33.37 12.48 15.46
CA ASP A 32 33.71 13.89 15.26
C ASP A 32 32.69 14.55 14.28
N SER A 33 32.64 15.88 14.28
CA SER A 33 31.68 16.64 13.49
C SER A 33 31.83 16.39 11.99
N ALA A 34 33.06 16.25 11.48
CA ALA A 34 33.27 16.00 10.06
C ALA A 34 32.81 14.62 9.64
N SER A 35 33.08 13.59 10.45
CA SER A 35 32.63 12.21 10.20
C SER A 35 31.13 12.06 10.34
N ALA A 36 30.52 12.70 11.34
CA ALA A 36 29.07 12.74 11.48
C ALA A 36 28.40 13.44 10.28
N ALA A 37 28.97 14.53 9.80
CA ALA A 37 28.45 15.33 8.70
C ALA A 37 28.64 14.70 7.31
N ALA A 38 29.49 13.67 7.17
CA ALA A 38 29.72 12.97 5.90
C ALA A 38 28.44 12.34 5.31
N VAL A 39 27.42 12.10 6.14
CA VAL A 39 26.09 11.64 5.67
C VAL A 39 25.45 12.63 4.70
N VAL A 40 25.67 13.94 4.87
CA VAL A 40 25.14 14.99 3.98
C VAL A 40 25.65 14.78 2.55
N ASP A 41 26.96 14.58 2.39
CA ASP A 41 27.56 14.29 1.09
C ASP A 41 27.06 12.95 0.54
N THR A 42 26.92 11.94 1.37
CA THR A 42 26.38 10.64 0.97
C THR A 42 24.95 10.76 0.42
N VAL A 43 24.09 11.54 1.07
CA VAL A 43 22.73 11.79 0.62
C VAL A 43 22.71 12.50 -0.73
N LEU A 44 23.46 13.59 -0.87
CA LEU A 44 23.41 14.45 -2.05
C LEU A 44 24.21 13.91 -3.24
N ALA A 45 25.22 13.08 -3.01
CA ALA A 45 26.00 12.42 -4.06
C ALA A 45 25.32 11.13 -4.58
N ALA A 46 24.30 10.62 -3.90
CA ALA A 46 23.56 9.47 -4.36
C ALA A 46 22.91 9.75 -5.73
N GLY A 47 23.01 8.79 -6.66
CA GLY A 47 22.54 8.93 -8.03
C GLY A 47 21.06 9.29 -8.10
N ALA A 48 20.70 10.26 -8.92
CA ALA A 48 19.30 10.60 -9.16
C ALA A 48 18.59 9.45 -9.88
N MET A 49 17.37 9.13 -9.45
CA MET A 49 16.54 8.15 -10.15
C MET A 49 15.92 8.78 -11.40
N THR A 50 16.12 8.12 -12.53
CA THR A 50 15.76 8.65 -13.86
C THR A 50 14.42 8.14 -14.39
N ASP A 51 13.87 7.07 -13.80
CA ASP A 51 12.57 6.50 -14.18
C ASP A 51 11.44 7.33 -13.56
N THR A 52 11.15 8.47 -14.18
CA THR A 52 10.13 9.42 -13.70
C THR A 52 8.72 8.84 -13.71
N ASP A 53 8.46 7.76 -14.45
CA ASP A 53 7.14 7.14 -14.53
C ASP A 53 6.82 6.31 -13.26
N LYS A 54 7.86 5.89 -12.52
CA LYS A 54 7.73 5.13 -11.28
C LYS A 54 7.76 5.99 -10.02
N HIS A 55 8.24 7.23 -10.13
CA HIS A 55 8.45 8.12 -9.00
C HIS A 55 7.58 9.36 -9.08
N LEU A 56 6.95 9.71 -7.95
CA LEU A 56 6.13 10.92 -7.82
C LEU A 56 6.97 12.17 -7.55
N ASN A 57 8.13 11.96 -6.94
CA ASN A 57 9.01 13.00 -6.44
C ASN A 57 10.37 12.95 -7.14
N LYS A 58 11.15 14.01 -7.01
CA LYS A 58 12.57 14.00 -7.39
C LYS A 58 13.35 13.24 -6.32
N VAL A 59 13.61 11.97 -6.56
CA VAL A 59 14.26 11.04 -5.63
C VAL A 59 15.65 10.63 -6.12
N ASN A 60 16.46 10.11 -5.19
CA ASN A 60 17.76 9.56 -5.47
C ASN A 60 17.95 8.18 -4.80
N GLU A 61 19.09 7.55 -5.03
CA GLU A 61 19.42 6.21 -4.55
C GLU A 61 19.69 6.12 -3.03
N TYR A 62 19.72 7.25 -2.29
CA TYR A 62 20.02 7.21 -0.87
C TYR A 62 18.97 6.41 -0.08
N GLY A 63 19.46 5.49 0.74
CA GLY A 63 18.65 4.54 1.50
C GLY A 63 18.42 3.21 0.79
N ARG A 64 18.53 3.16 -0.54
CA ARG A 64 18.37 1.93 -1.31
C ARG A 64 19.57 1.00 -1.11
N ASN A 65 19.30 -0.30 -1.16
CA ASN A 65 20.30 -1.33 -0.97
C ASN A 65 19.95 -2.62 -1.74
N ALA A 66 20.81 -3.64 -1.66
CA ALA A 66 20.62 -4.91 -2.34
C ALA A 66 20.33 -6.08 -1.36
N HIS A 67 19.80 -5.80 -0.18
CA HIS A 67 19.54 -6.80 0.87
C HIS A 67 18.64 -7.95 0.40
N LEU A 68 17.62 -7.63 -0.39
CA LEU A 68 16.71 -8.60 -1.02
C LEU A 68 17.06 -8.87 -2.49
N GLY A 69 18.28 -8.53 -2.90
CA GLY A 69 18.73 -8.70 -4.29
C GLY A 69 18.65 -10.15 -4.75
N GLY A 70 18.19 -10.35 -6.00
CA GLY A 70 18.02 -11.67 -6.59
C GLY A 70 16.74 -12.41 -6.19
N GLN A 71 15.88 -11.83 -5.33
CA GLN A 71 14.58 -12.41 -4.97
C GLN A 71 13.46 -11.82 -5.83
N THR A 72 12.58 -12.67 -6.34
CA THR A 72 11.30 -12.30 -6.95
C THR A 72 10.19 -12.51 -5.94
N LEU A 73 9.55 -11.44 -5.51
CA LEU A 73 8.46 -11.43 -4.56
C LEU A 73 7.14 -11.18 -5.29
N ASN A 74 6.19 -12.12 -5.23
CA ASN A 74 4.84 -11.90 -5.70
C ASN A 74 4.01 -11.36 -4.54
N LEU A 75 3.51 -10.15 -4.65
CA LEU A 75 2.73 -9.47 -3.62
C LEU A 75 1.29 -9.31 -4.09
N GLU A 76 0.40 -10.11 -3.52
CA GLU A 76 -1.03 -10.04 -3.77
C GLU A 76 -1.72 -9.19 -2.71
N PHE A 77 -2.47 -8.19 -3.16
CA PHE A 77 -3.20 -7.30 -2.27
C PHE A 77 -4.45 -6.72 -2.93
N VAL A 78 -5.38 -6.24 -2.12
CA VAL A 78 -6.74 -5.81 -2.49
C VAL A 78 -7.61 -6.99 -2.89
N SER A 79 -7.41 -7.59 -4.07
CA SER A 79 -8.08 -8.79 -4.58
C SER A 79 -9.58 -8.84 -4.28
N ALA A 80 -10.29 -7.71 -4.47
CA ALA A 80 -11.72 -7.60 -4.22
C ALA A 80 -12.52 -8.14 -5.41
N ASN A 81 -13.66 -8.77 -5.12
CA ASN A 81 -14.54 -9.27 -6.16
C ASN A 81 -15.18 -8.12 -6.96
N PRO A 82 -15.39 -8.28 -8.28
CA PRO A 82 -15.95 -7.25 -9.17
C PRO A 82 -17.46 -7.10 -9.02
N THR A 83 -17.92 -6.98 -7.79
CA THR A 83 -19.35 -6.86 -7.43
C THR A 83 -19.68 -5.50 -6.84
N GLY A 84 -18.76 -4.56 -6.94
CA GLY A 84 -18.92 -3.18 -6.48
C GLY A 84 -17.58 -2.48 -6.28
N PRO A 85 -17.60 -1.17 -5.99
CA PRO A 85 -16.41 -0.35 -5.81
C PRO A 85 -15.57 -0.85 -4.62
N ILE A 86 -14.29 -0.48 -4.63
CA ILE A 86 -13.34 -0.82 -3.57
C ILE A 86 -13.73 -0.11 -2.27
N HIS A 87 -13.99 -0.86 -1.23
CA HIS A 87 -14.33 -0.34 0.10
C HIS A 87 -13.07 -0.06 0.94
N ILE A 88 -13.25 0.63 2.06
CA ILE A 88 -12.16 1.11 2.92
C ILE A 88 -11.15 0.01 3.35
N GLY A 89 -11.59 -1.23 3.55
CA GLY A 89 -10.70 -2.35 3.84
C GLY A 89 -9.75 -2.66 2.67
N GLY A 90 -10.28 -2.68 1.44
CA GLY A 90 -9.49 -2.80 0.22
C GLY A 90 -8.60 -1.57 -0.01
N THR A 91 -9.10 -0.37 0.31
CA THR A 91 -8.31 0.87 0.22
C THR A 91 -7.10 0.85 1.15
N ARG A 92 -7.25 0.29 2.35
CA ARG A 92 -6.09 0.10 3.25
C ARG A 92 -5.04 -0.79 2.62
N TRP A 93 -5.44 -1.93 2.06
CA TRP A 93 -4.53 -2.83 1.39
C TRP A 93 -3.90 -2.22 0.13
N ALA A 94 -4.63 -1.37 -0.60
CA ALA A 94 -4.08 -0.63 -1.72
C ALA A 94 -2.93 0.29 -1.30
N ALA A 95 -3.12 1.08 -0.22
CA ALA A 95 -2.08 1.97 0.30
C ALA A 95 -0.88 1.20 0.91
N VAL A 96 -1.16 0.21 1.76
CA VAL A 96 -0.11 -0.57 2.46
C VAL A 96 0.63 -1.48 1.49
N GLY A 97 -0.08 -2.14 0.56
CA GLY A 97 0.52 -3.06 -0.41
C GLY A 97 1.45 -2.35 -1.39
N ASP A 98 1.03 -1.21 -1.95
CA ASP A 98 1.89 -0.44 -2.83
C ASP A 98 3.11 0.16 -2.09
N ALA A 99 2.91 0.70 -0.88
CA ALA A 99 4.03 1.17 -0.05
C ALA A 99 5.00 0.02 0.30
N MET A 100 4.49 -1.15 0.63
CA MET A 100 5.31 -2.35 0.88
C MET A 100 6.10 -2.75 -0.37
N ALA A 101 5.45 -2.80 -1.53
CA ALA A 101 6.12 -3.12 -2.79
C ALA A 101 7.30 -2.16 -3.06
N ARG A 102 7.09 -0.84 -2.90
CA ARG A 102 8.13 0.18 -3.08
C ARG A 102 9.27 0.02 -2.07
N VAL A 103 8.97 -0.32 -0.81
CA VAL A 103 9.99 -0.58 0.22
C VAL A 103 10.80 -1.84 -0.12
N LEU A 104 10.17 -2.91 -0.59
CA LEU A 104 10.84 -4.14 -1.00
C LEU A 104 11.74 -3.91 -2.23
N GLU A 105 11.27 -3.15 -3.21
CA GLU A 105 12.06 -2.74 -4.38
C GLU A 105 13.25 -1.84 -3.99
N ALA A 106 13.08 -0.95 -3.00
CA ALA A 106 14.17 -0.14 -2.48
C ALA A 106 15.25 -0.98 -1.79
N ASN A 107 14.92 -2.19 -1.36
CA ASN A 107 15.85 -3.18 -0.80
C ASN A 107 16.34 -4.20 -1.84
N GLY A 108 16.13 -3.96 -3.13
CA GLY A 108 16.69 -4.73 -4.24
C GLY A 108 15.87 -5.92 -4.70
N ALA A 109 14.68 -6.15 -4.15
CA ALA A 109 13.79 -7.22 -4.62
C ALA A 109 13.17 -6.86 -5.98
N LYS A 110 12.91 -7.88 -6.80
CA LYS A 110 11.97 -7.78 -7.90
C LYS A 110 10.57 -8.06 -7.37
N VAL A 111 9.69 -7.07 -7.36
CA VAL A 111 8.32 -7.22 -6.87
C VAL A 111 7.35 -7.31 -8.03
N VAL A 112 6.47 -8.31 -7.99
CA VAL A 112 5.33 -8.48 -8.89
C VAL A 112 4.07 -8.17 -8.11
N ARG A 113 3.44 -7.04 -8.37
CA ARG A 113 2.16 -6.63 -7.79
C ARG A 113 1.04 -7.36 -8.48
N GLU A 114 0.30 -8.15 -7.76
CA GLU A 114 -0.75 -8.99 -8.33
C GLU A 114 -2.10 -8.73 -7.67
N TYR A 115 -3.12 -8.62 -8.51
CA TYR A 115 -4.52 -8.56 -8.13
C TYR A 115 -5.21 -9.84 -8.59
N TYR A 116 -5.77 -10.60 -7.66
CA TYR A 116 -6.59 -11.76 -7.99
C TYR A 116 -8.02 -11.31 -8.25
N PHE A 117 -8.47 -11.55 -9.47
CA PHE A 117 -9.78 -11.18 -9.94
C PHE A 117 -10.68 -12.42 -9.98
N ASN A 118 -11.58 -12.52 -8.99
CA ASN A 118 -12.55 -13.59 -8.95
C ASN A 118 -13.74 -13.23 -9.87
N ASP A 119 -13.66 -13.66 -11.11
CA ASP A 119 -14.67 -13.49 -12.15
C ASP A 119 -15.62 -14.69 -12.27
N HIS A 120 -15.59 -15.62 -11.28
CA HIS A 120 -16.36 -16.85 -11.25
C HIS A 120 -17.16 -17.02 -9.95
N GLY A 121 -18.26 -17.81 -9.99
CA GLY A 121 -18.96 -18.29 -8.82
C GLY A 121 -20.14 -17.44 -8.35
N GLU A 122 -20.66 -17.80 -7.16
CA GLU A 122 -21.95 -17.36 -6.66
C GLU A 122 -22.05 -15.84 -6.40
N GLN A 123 -20.95 -15.17 -6.09
CA GLN A 123 -20.98 -13.71 -5.87
C GLN A 123 -21.26 -12.94 -7.16
N ILE A 124 -20.72 -13.40 -8.27
CA ILE A 124 -21.00 -12.81 -9.60
C ILE A 124 -22.47 -13.05 -9.98
N ASN A 125 -23.02 -14.24 -9.70
CA ASN A 125 -24.43 -14.53 -9.93
C ASN A 125 -25.34 -13.59 -9.11
N ARG A 126 -25.02 -13.35 -7.83
CA ARG A 126 -25.77 -12.41 -6.97
C ARG A 126 -25.69 -10.98 -7.47
N PHE A 127 -24.53 -10.59 -7.98
CA PHE A 127 -24.35 -9.27 -8.58
C PHE A 127 -25.24 -9.12 -9.82
N ALA A 128 -25.20 -10.08 -10.73
CA ALA A 128 -26.03 -10.07 -11.92
C ALA A 128 -27.56 -10.05 -11.56
N LYS A 129 -27.99 -10.85 -10.58
CA LYS A 129 -29.38 -10.81 -10.06
C LYS A 129 -29.76 -9.42 -9.54
N SER A 130 -28.86 -8.76 -8.83
CA SER A 130 -29.11 -7.41 -8.29
C SER A 130 -29.29 -6.37 -9.40
N LEU A 131 -28.48 -6.49 -10.47
CA LEU A 131 -28.55 -5.62 -11.64
C LEU A 131 -29.83 -5.83 -12.44
N VAL A 132 -30.22 -7.10 -12.66
CA VAL A 132 -31.48 -7.43 -13.35
C VAL A 132 -32.67 -6.88 -12.59
N ALA A 133 -32.69 -7.00 -11.25
CA ALA A 133 -33.78 -6.46 -10.43
C ALA A 133 -33.87 -4.93 -10.55
N ALA A 134 -32.72 -4.22 -10.49
CA ALA A 134 -32.68 -2.77 -10.65
C ALA A 134 -33.11 -2.32 -12.06
N TRP A 135 -32.71 -3.04 -13.08
CA TRP A 135 -33.13 -2.80 -14.45
C TRP A 135 -34.63 -3.04 -14.63
N ALA A 136 -35.15 -4.13 -14.07
CA ALA A 136 -36.58 -4.47 -14.14
C ALA A 136 -37.46 -3.42 -13.42
N GLU A 137 -36.99 -2.90 -12.27
CA GLU A 137 -37.65 -1.80 -11.57
C GLU A 137 -37.65 -0.53 -12.43
N ALA A 138 -36.52 -0.14 -13.01
CA ALA A 138 -36.39 1.06 -13.83
C ALA A 138 -37.28 1.01 -15.11
N ASN A 139 -37.55 -0.18 -15.64
CA ASN A 139 -38.34 -0.39 -16.83
C ASN A 139 -39.82 -0.83 -16.53
N ASN A 140 -40.26 -0.77 -15.27
CA ASN A 140 -41.61 -1.12 -14.81
C ASN A 140 -42.04 -2.55 -15.18
N LEU A 141 -41.15 -3.51 -15.14
CA LEU A 141 -41.39 -4.90 -15.51
C LEU A 141 -42.03 -5.74 -14.39
N GLY A 142 -42.30 -5.16 -13.22
CA GLY A 142 -42.94 -5.84 -12.09
C GLY A 142 -44.36 -6.38 -12.42
N GLU A 143 -45.15 -5.63 -13.22
CA GLU A 143 -46.45 -6.09 -13.68
C GLU A 143 -46.35 -7.27 -14.67
N ALA A 144 -45.21 -7.44 -15.31
CA ALA A 144 -44.92 -8.57 -16.19
C ALA A 144 -44.36 -9.79 -15.43
N GLY A 145 -44.27 -9.71 -14.08
CA GLY A 145 -43.84 -10.82 -13.23
C GLY A 145 -42.35 -10.87 -12.89
N TYR A 146 -41.57 -9.85 -13.30
CA TYR A 146 -40.15 -9.79 -12.97
C TYR A 146 -39.92 -9.36 -11.52
N GLN A 147 -38.86 -9.90 -10.92
CA GLN A 147 -38.43 -9.45 -9.62
C GLN A 147 -37.81 -8.06 -9.75
N THR A 148 -38.46 -7.05 -9.15
CA THR A 148 -37.99 -5.66 -9.09
C THR A 148 -37.31 -5.32 -7.78
N GLU A 149 -37.48 -6.16 -6.74
CA GLU A 149 -36.79 -5.99 -5.47
C GLU A 149 -35.43 -6.68 -5.49
N THR A 150 -34.42 -5.98 -5.04
CA THR A 150 -33.07 -6.59 -4.86
C THR A 150 -33.17 -7.82 -3.96
N PRO A 151 -32.60 -8.98 -4.35
CA PRO A 151 -32.58 -10.18 -3.50
C PRO A 151 -32.06 -9.87 -2.08
N CYS A 152 -32.55 -10.60 -1.08
CA CYS A 152 -32.21 -10.35 0.33
C CYS A 152 -30.70 -10.44 0.60
N ASP A 153 -29.97 -11.27 -0.17
CA ASP A 153 -28.53 -11.45 -0.14
C ASP A 153 -27.81 -10.69 -1.27
N GLY A 154 -28.55 -9.90 -2.06
CA GLY A 154 -28.04 -9.12 -3.19
C GLY A 154 -27.30 -7.85 -2.80
N TYR A 155 -26.71 -7.21 -3.79
CA TYR A 155 -25.98 -5.95 -3.66
C TYR A 155 -26.93 -4.77 -3.79
N LYS A 156 -26.72 -3.73 -2.98
CA LYS A 156 -27.54 -2.51 -2.93
C LYS A 156 -26.64 -1.27 -3.02
N GLY A 157 -27.19 -0.19 -3.55
CA GLY A 157 -26.51 1.10 -3.65
C GLY A 157 -26.72 1.75 -5.01
N ALA A 158 -26.43 3.04 -5.12
CA ALA A 158 -26.62 3.80 -6.36
C ALA A 158 -25.86 3.20 -7.55
N TYR A 159 -24.67 2.67 -7.31
CA TYR A 159 -23.84 2.06 -8.35
C TYR A 159 -24.52 0.87 -9.06
N ILE A 160 -25.41 0.12 -8.37
CA ILE A 160 -26.18 -0.97 -8.99
C ILE A 160 -27.09 -0.41 -10.09
N ASN A 161 -27.82 0.68 -9.81
CA ASN A 161 -28.69 1.33 -10.78
C ASN A 161 -27.89 1.94 -11.93
N GLU A 162 -26.74 2.54 -11.64
CA GLU A 162 -25.84 3.12 -12.64
C GLU A 162 -25.27 2.06 -13.59
N ILE A 163 -24.78 0.95 -13.06
CA ILE A 163 -24.27 -0.16 -13.86
C ILE A 163 -25.40 -0.81 -14.66
N ALA A 164 -26.58 -1.03 -14.06
CA ALA A 164 -27.73 -1.58 -14.76
C ALA A 164 -28.15 -0.72 -15.96
N ALA A 165 -28.19 0.60 -15.80
CA ALA A 165 -28.48 1.53 -16.89
C ALA A 165 -27.41 1.51 -18.01
N ARG A 166 -26.13 1.40 -17.64
CA ARG A 166 -25.02 1.27 -18.60
C ARG A 166 -25.09 -0.04 -19.39
N VAL A 167 -25.40 -1.14 -18.70
CA VAL A 167 -25.60 -2.45 -19.36
C VAL A 167 -26.75 -2.37 -20.37
N GLN A 168 -27.87 -1.74 -19.99
CA GLN A 168 -28.99 -1.53 -20.91
C GLN A 168 -28.55 -0.73 -22.14
N ALA A 169 -27.89 0.40 -21.95
CA ALA A 169 -27.45 1.26 -23.05
C ALA A 169 -26.47 0.56 -24.01
N GLU A 170 -25.54 -0.25 -23.46
CA GLU A 170 -24.62 -1.04 -24.27
C GLU A 170 -25.32 -2.15 -25.04
N ALA A 171 -26.26 -2.86 -24.39
CA ALA A 171 -27.06 -3.90 -25.03
C ALA A 171 -27.89 -3.32 -26.20
N GLU A 172 -28.56 -2.19 -25.98
CA GLU A 172 -29.30 -1.48 -27.04
C GLU A 172 -28.41 -1.06 -28.21
N SER A 173 -27.20 -0.58 -27.91
CA SER A 173 -26.20 -0.22 -28.95
C SER A 173 -25.77 -1.42 -29.80
N ASP A 174 -25.70 -2.60 -29.18
CA ASP A 174 -25.34 -3.86 -29.83
C ASP A 174 -26.54 -4.54 -30.52
N GLY A 175 -27.73 -3.94 -30.42
CA GLY A 175 -28.97 -4.48 -31.00
C GLY A 175 -29.56 -5.64 -30.20
N VAL A 176 -29.20 -5.77 -28.90
CA VAL A 176 -29.77 -6.77 -27.98
C VAL A 176 -30.96 -6.17 -27.25
N ASP A 177 -32.13 -6.74 -27.46
CA ASP A 177 -33.36 -6.36 -26.77
C ASP A 177 -33.48 -7.16 -25.45
N LEU A 178 -33.03 -6.56 -24.35
CA LEU A 178 -33.09 -7.18 -23.02
C LEU A 178 -34.56 -7.48 -22.59
N THR A 179 -35.54 -6.67 -23.01
CA THR A 179 -36.94 -6.90 -22.69
C THR A 179 -37.48 -8.11 -23.42
N ALA A 180 -37.11 -8.28 -24.68
CA ALA A 180 -37.49 -9.47 -25.45
C ALA A 180 -36.87 -10.74 -24.88
N LEU A 181 -35.57 -10.69 -24.49
CA LEU A 181 -34.90 -11.80 -23.80
C LEU A 181 -35.58 -12.10 -22.47
N ALA A 182 -35.88 -11.07 -21.69
CA ALA A 182 -36.54 -11.20 -20.40
C ALA A 182 -37.91 -11.89 -20.53
N HIS A 183 -38.67 -11.61 -21.58
CA HIS A 183 -39.94 -12.28 -21.84
C HIS A 183 -39.77 -13.76 -22.25
N GLN A 184 -38.68 -14.13 -22.87
CA GLN A 184 -38.35 -15.52 -23.19
C GLN A 184 -37.98 -16.33 -21.95
N ASP A 185 -37.36 -15.70 -20.97
CA ASP A 185 -36.90 -16.32 -19.72
C ASP A 185 -38.03 -16.64 -18.71
N GLN A 186 -39.29 -16.26 -18.98
CA GLN A 186 -40.46 -16.61 -18.16
C GLN A 186 -40.91 -18.08 -18.35
N GLY A 187 -39.98 -18.97 -18.68
CA GLY A 187 -40.25 -20.39 -18.75
C GLY A 187 -40.52 -20.99 -17.36
N LEU A 188 -41.49 -21.87 -17.30
CA LEU A 188 -41.68 -22.81 -16.20
C LEU A 188 -40.94 -24.10 -16.57
N ASN A 189 -40.35 -24.78 -15.58
CA ASN A 189 -39.88 -26.16 -15.78
C ASN A 189 -41.08 -27.09 -16.01
N ASP A 190 -40.82 -28.36 -16.34
CA ASP A 190 -41.85 -29.34 -16.58
C ASP A 190 -42.80 -29.57 -15.38
N ASP A 191 -42.39 -29.15 -14.19
CA ASP A 191 -43.15 -29.22 -12.94
C ASP A 191 -43.96 -27.95 -12.66
N GLY A 192 -43.91 -26.93 -13.55
CA GLY A 192 -44.61 -25.66 -13.42
C GLY A 192 -43.98 -24.68 -12.44
N GLU A 193 -42.74 -24.94 -12.01
CA GLU A 193 -41.95 -24.01 -11.20
C GLU A 193 -41.13 -23.05 -12.11
N PRO A 194 -40.90 -21.80 -11.68
CA PRO A 194 -40.02 -20.89 -12.42
C PRO A 194 -38.68 -21.56 -12.70
N LEU A 195 -38.24 -21.56 -13.96
CA LEU A 195 -36.88 -21.98 -14.33
C LEU A 195 -35.91 -21.32 -13.39
N GLY A 196 -35.05 -22.14 -12.78
CA GLY A 196 -34.17 -21.71 -11.71
C GLY A 196 -33.46 -20.42 -12.07
N GLU A 197 -33.43 -19.50 -11.14
CA GLU A 197 -32.84 -18.16 -11.29
C GLU A 197 -31.38 -18.13 -11.80
N ALA A 198 -30.73 -19.28 -11.98
CA ALA A 198 -29.29 -19.34 -12.33
C ALA A 198 -28.98 -19.14 -13.81
N ASP A 199 -29.90 -19.51 -14.71
CA ASP A 199 -29.60 -19.70 -16.13
C ASP A 199 -30.49 -18.89 -17.08
N THR A 200 -30.86 -17.66 -16.72
CA THR A 200 -31.63 -16.80 -17.60
C THR A 200 -30.70 -16.05 -18.57
N GLU A 201 -31.13 -15.95 -19.86
CA GLU A 201 -30.34 -15.25 -20.90
C GLU A 201 -30.12 -13.77 -20.55
N VAL A 202 -31.14 -13.13 -19.96
CA VAL A 202 -31.03 -11.75 -19.50
C VAL A 202 -29.92 -11.59 -18.43
N ARG A 203 -29.87 -12.52 -17.46
CA ARG A 203 -28.87 -12.48 -16.40
C ARG A 203 -27.45 -12.68 -16.97
N GLU A 204 -27.32 -13.56 -17.96
CA GLU A 204 -26.05 -13.79 -18.64
C GLU A 204 -25.59 -12.54 -19.39
N GLU A 205 -26.49 -11.81 -20.08
CA GLU A 205 -26.16 -10.54 -20.71
C GLU A 205 -25.71 -9.47 -19.67
N PHE A 206 -26.40 -9.40 -18.52
CA PHE A 206 -25.98 -8.53 -17.42
C PHE A 206 -24.60 -8.94 -16.87
N ARG A 207 -24.38 -10.22 -16.63
CA ARG A 207 -23.09 -10.73 -16.13
C ARG A 207 -21.96 -10.41 -17.10
N LYS A 208 -22.12 -10.72 -18.36
CA LYS A 208 -21.15 -10.55 -19.44
C LYS A 208 -20.70 -9.09 -19.60
N ARG A 209 -21.60 -8.13 -19.44
CA ARG A 209 -21.33 -6.70 -19.60
C ARG A 209 -20.90 -6.03 -18.31
N ALA A 210 -21.58 -6.31 -17.21
CA ALA A 210 -21.32 -5.63 -15.94
C ALA A 210 -19.98 -6.01 -15.28
N VAL A 211 -19.53 -7.26 -15.43
CA VAL A 211 -18.25 -7.70 -14.83
C VAL A 211 -17.06 -6.93 -15.43
N PRO A 212 -16.93 -6.81 -16.78
CA PRO A 212 -15.92 -5.94 -17.37
C PRO A 212 -16.05 -4.47 -16.96
N MET A 213 -17.28 -3.91 -16.90
CA MET A 213 -17.49 -2.52 -16.47
C MET A 213 -16.98 -2.29 -15.04
N MET A 214 -17.27 -3.20 -14.11
CA MET A 214 -16.77 -3.12 -12.74
C MET A 214 -15.26 -3.31 -12.66
N PHE A 215 -14.70 -4.15 -13.52
CA PHE A 215 -13.25 -4.32 -13.61
C PHE A 215 -12.55 -3.03 -14.03
N ASP A 216 -13.07 -2.37 -15.07
CA ASP A 216 -12.55 -1.08 -15.54
C ASP A 216 -12.62 0.00 -14.45
N GLU A 217 -13.73 0.03 -13.68
CA GLU A 217 -13.88 0.96 -12.56
C GLU A 217 -12.87 0.68 -11.45
N ILE A 218 -12.65 -0.59 -11.10
CA ILE A 218 -11.65 -0.99 -10.11
C ILE A 218 -10.25 -0.57 -10.58
N GLN A 219 -9.90 -0.85 -11.84
CA GLN A 219 -8.61 -0.44 -12.41
C GLN A 219 -8.42 1.07 -12.38
N LYS A 220 -9.47 1.81 -12.74
CA LYS A 220 -9.46 3.28 -12.71
C LYS A 220 -9.25 3.79 -11.28
N SER A 221 -10.03 3.31 -10.31
CA SER A 221 -9.91 3.72 -8.90
C SER A 221 -8.52 3.40 -8.33
N MET A 222 -7.93 2.24 -8.68
CA MET A 222 -6.57 1.91 -8.29
C MET A 222 -5.55 2.88 -8.89
N LYS A 223 -5.65 3.16 -10.18
CA LYS A 223 -4.77 4.10 -10.88
C LYS A 223 -4.89 5.53 -10.32
N ASP A 224 -6.11 6.01 -10.08
CA ASP A 224 -6.37 7.33 -9.50
C ASP A 224 -5.82 7.42 -8.06
N PHE A 225 -5.81 6.29 -7.35
CA PHE A 225 -5.15 6.15 -6.03
C PHE A 225 -3.64 5.91 -6.12
N ARG A 226 -3.05 5.94 -7.33
CA ARG A 226 -1.62 5.74 -7.62
C ARG A 226 -1.12 4.33 -7.26
N VAL A 227 -1.96 3.34 -7.45
CA VAL A 227 -1.63 1.92 -7.31
C VAL A 227 -1.70 1.26 -8.67
N ASN A 228 -0.60 0.64 -9.07
CA ASN A 228 -0.52 -0.11 -10.31
C ASN A 228 -0.26 -1.59 -10.00
N PHE A 229 -0.90 -2.47 -10.76
CA PHE A 229 -0.65 -3.90 -10.71
C PHE A 229 0.08 -4.35 -11.98
N ASP A 230 1.05 -5.24 -11.80
CA ASP A 230 1.79 -5.85 -12.90
C ASP A 230 0.98 -6.99 -13.50
N VAL A 231 0.19 -7.69 -12.66
CA VAL A 231 -0.64 -8.82 -13.06
C VAL A 231 -2.06 -8.64 -12.53
N TRP A 232 -3.02 -8.70 -13.43
CA TRP A 232 -4.44 -8.87 -13.14
C TRP A 232 -4.79 -10.32 -13.43
N PHE A 233 -4.79 -11.14 -12.38
CA PHE A 233 -4.96 -12.57 -12.51
C PHE A 233 -6.45 -12.95 -12.49
N HIS A 234 -6.92 -13.60 -13.55
CA HIS A 234 -8.31 -14.06 -13.67
C HIS A 234 -8.43 -15.50 -13.19
N GLU A 235 -9.29 -15.76 -12.19
CA GLU A 235 -9.51 -17.10 -11.64
C GLU A 235 -9.90 -18.10 -12.73
N ASN A 236 -10.71 -17.68 -13.68
CA ASN A 236 -11.17 -18.53 -14.79
C ASN A 236 -10.01 -19.15 -15.60
N SER A 237 -8.84 -18.48 -15.66
CA SER A 237 -7.67 -19.01 -16.36
C SER A 237 -7.10 -20.28 -15.73
N LEU A 238 -7.31 -20.49 -14.41
CA LEU A 238 -6.88 -21.71 -13.73
C LEU A 238 -7.59 -22.94 -14.29
N TYR A 239 -8.85 -22.79 -14.64
CA TYR A 239 -9.68 -23.86 -15.19
C TYR A 239 -9.46 -24.02 -16.69
N ALA A 240 -9.50 -22.91 -17.43
CA ALA A 240 -9.39 -22.91 -18.89
C ALA A 240 -8.04 -23.44 -19.37
N ASP A 241 -6.95 -23.16 -18.65
CA ASP A 241 -5.59 -23.57 -19.00
C ASP A 241 -5.21 -24.95 -18.36
N GLY A 242 -6.13 -25.64 -17.67
CA GLY A 242 -5.88 -26.93 -17.03
C GLY A 242 -4.90 -26.87 -15.85
N LYS A 243 -4.71 -25.68 -15.26
CA LYS A 243 -3.76 -25.48 -14.14
C LYS A 243 -4.23 -26.16 -12.85
N VAL A 244 -5.55 -26.26 -12.65
CA VAL A 244 -6.12 -26.98 -11.51
C VAL A 244 -5.78 -28.45 -11.57
N ASP A 245 -5.99 -29.08 -12.72
CA ASP A 245 -5.66 -30.50 -12.93
C ASP A 245 -4.16 -30.75 -12.75
N ALA A 246 -3.31 -29.89 -13.33
CA ALA A 246 -1.86 -30.00 -13.22
C ALA A 246 -1.36 -29.92 -11.76
N ALA A 247 -1.90 -28.99 -10.98
CA ALA A 247 -1.54 -28.85 -9.56
C ALA A 247 -1.99 -30.04 -8.72
N ILE A 248 -3.19 -30.58 -9.00
CA ILE A 248 -3.70 -31.79 -8.32
C ILE A 248 -2.84 -33.02 -8.66
N GLU A 249 -2.47 -33.20 -9.95
CA GLU A 249 -1.60 -34.32 -10.34
C GLU A 249 -0.20 -34.19 -9.71
N GLU A 250 0.33 -33.00 -9.53
CA GLU A 250 1.58 -32.79 -8.80
C GLU A 250 1.45 -33.23 -7.34
N LEU A 251 0.41 -32.81 -6.61
CA LEU A 251 0.16 -33.27 -5.23
C LEU A 251 -0.06 -34.80 -5.15
N LYS A 252 -0.73 -35.37 -6.16
CA LYS A 252 -0.94 -36.81 -6.26
C LYS A 252 0.39 -37.55 -6.46
N SER A 253 1.29 -37.04 -7.29
CA SER A 253 2.63 -37.59 -7.50
C SER A 253 3.46 -37.59 -6.21
N ARG A 254 3.19 -36.65 -5.31
CA ARG A 254 3.83 -36.53 -3.99
C ARG A 254 3.19 -37.39 -2.91
N GLY A 255 2.05 -38.05 -3.21
CA GLY A 255 1.33 -38.90 -2.28
C GLY A 255 0.52 -38.14 -1.25
N ASP A 256 0.04 -36.94 -1.60
CA ASP A 256 -0.75 -36.08 -0.71
C ASP A 256 -2.24 -36.05 -1.09
N ILE A 257 -2.66 -36.89 -2.05
CA ILE A 257 -4.05 -37.02 -2.52
C ILE A 257 -4.58 -38.41 -2.27
N PHE A 258 -5.82 -38.52 -1.81
CA PHE A 258 -6.53 -39.78 -1.67
C PHE A 258 -8.02 -39.64 -2.03
N ASP A 259 -8.64 -40.77 -2.41
CA ASP A 259 -10.07 -40.84 -2.70
C ASP A 259 -10.85 -41.44 -1.52
N LYS A 260 -11.96 -40.79 -1.16
CA LYS A 260 -12.86 -41.22 -0.09
C LYS A 260 -14.29 -40.76 -0.37
N ASP A 261 -15.25 -41.68 -0.18
CA ASP A 261 -16.70 -41.39 -0.32
C ASP A 261 -17.07 -40.78 -1.69
N GLY A 262 -16.37 -41.20 -2.75
CA GLY A 262 -16.57 -40.68 -4.11
C GLY A 262 -15.99 -39.31 -4.39
N ALA A 263 -15.32 -38.68 -3.43
CA ALA A 263 -14.66 -37.39 -3.56
C ALA A 263 -13.12 -37.54 -3.49
N THR A 264 -12.38 -36.63 -4.09
CA THR A 264 -10.93 -36.56 -4.02
C THR A 264 -10.51 -35.55 -2.94
N TRP A 265 -9.62 -35.99 -2.08
CA TRP A 265 -9.17 -35.25 -0.88
C TRP A 265 -7.68 -34.95 -0.93
N PHE A 266 -7.33 -33.78 -0.44
CA PHE A 266 -5.95 -33.41 -0.10
C PHE A 266 -5.69 -33.73 1.37
N GLU A 267 -4.65 -34.52 1.65
CA GLU A 267 -4.23 -34.97 2.99
C GLU A 267 -3.48 -33.82 3.72
N SER A 268 -4.16 -32.70 3.92
CA SER A 268 -3.56 -31.47 4.49
C SER A 268 -3.15 -31.64 5.95
N THR A 269 -3.76 -32.58 6.69
CA THR A 269 -3.36 -32.89 8.07
C THR A 269 -1.94 -33.41 8.18
N LYS A 270 -1.41 -34.11 7.16
CA LYS A 270 -0.01 -34.54 7.06
C LYS A 270 0.97 -33.36 7.10
N HIS A 271 0.50 -32.16 6.70
CA HIS A 271 1.27 -30.94 6.61
C HIS A 271 0.85 -29.88 7.64
N GLY A 272 0.07 -30.28 8.68
CA GLY A 272 -0.22 -29.42 9.84
C GLY A 272 -1.54 -28.65 9.78
N ASP A 273 -2.44 -28.92 8.82
CA ASP A 273 -3.81 -28.42 8.84
C ASP A 273 -4.66 -29.13 9.92
N ASP A 274 -5.79 -28.55 10.29
CA ASP A 274 -6.71 -29.12 11.31
C ASP A 274 -7.52 -30.31 10.80
N LYS A 275 -7.73 -30.40 9.47
CA LYS A 275 -8.47 -31.49 8.80
C LYS A 275 -8.12 -31.56 7.32
N ASP A 276 -8.32 -32.74 6.72
CA ASP A 276 -8.17 -32.92 5.27
C ASP A 276 -9.24 -32.17 4.49
N ARG A 277 -8.93 -31.81 3.26
CA ARG A 277 -9.76 -30.93 2.43
C ARG A 277 -10.23 -31.63 1.17
N VAL A 278 -11.53 -31.54 0.90
CA VAL A 278 -12.08 -31.94 -0.40
C VAL A 278 -11.59 -30.96 -1.47
N ILE A 279 -11.06 -31.50 -2.56
CA ILE A 279 -10.61 -30.74 -3.74
C ILE A 279 -11.43 -31.06 -4.99
N ILE A 280 -11.97 -32.28 -5.09
CA ILE A 280 -12.99 -32.63 -6.09
C ILE A 280 -14.15 -33.28 -5.34
N LYS A 281 -15.34 -32.75 -5.54
CA LYS A 281 -16.59 -33.24 -4.93
C LYS A 281 -17.01 -34.56 -5.56
N SER A 282 -17.94 -35.29 -4.90
CA SER A 282 -18.49 -36.55 -5.41
C SER A 282 -19.28 -36.42 -6.73
N ASN A 283 -19.72 -35.22 -7.08
CA ASN A 283 -20.33 -34.93 -8.38
C ASN A 283 -19.32 -34.60 -9.50
N GLY A 284 -18.02 -34.64 -9.20
CA GLY A 284 -16.93 -34.34 -10.15
C GLY A 284 -16.54 -32.86 -10.25
N GLU A 285 -17.22 -31.97 -9.55
CA GLU A 285 -16.90 -30.53 -9.56
C GLU A 285 -15.70 -30.24 -8.64
N PHE A 286 -14.89 -29.26 -9.01
CA PHE A 286 -13.86 -28.73 -8.14
C PHE A 286 -14.45 -28.04 -6.90
N ALA A 287 -13.81 -28.25 -5.74
CA ALA A 287 -14.10 -27.46 -4.55
C ALA A 287 -13.27 -26.16 -4.56
N TYR A 288 -13.70 -25.14 -3.82
CA TYR A 288 -13.03 -23.82 -3.79
C TYR A 288 -11.52 -23.89 -3.54
N PHE A 289 -11.08 -24.80 -2.67
CA PHE A 289 -9.67 -24.90 -2.33
C PHE A 289 -8.81 -25.47 -3.47
N ALA A 290 -9.39 -26.10 -4.48
CA ALA A 290 -8.66 -26.54 -5.68
C ALA A 290 -8.08 -25.36 -6.47
N ALA A 291 -8.83 -24.24 -6.55
CA ALA A 291 -8.34 -23.02 -7.18
C ALA A 291 -7.17 -22.40 -6.40
N ASP A 292 -7.24 -22.35 -5.06
CA ASP A 292 -6.15 -21.83 -4.23
C ASP A 292 -4.86 -22.66 -4.41
N ILE A 293 -4.98 -23.98 -4.48
CA ILE A 293 -3.87 -24.90 -4.73
C ILE A 293 -3.21 -24.61 -6.09
N ALA A 294 -4.02 -24.51 -7.15
CA ALA A 294 -3.54 -24.24 -8.50
C ALA A 294 -2.90 -22.83 -8.61
N TYR A 295 -3.50 -21.86 -7.95
CA TYR A 295 -3.00 -20.49 -7.98
C TYR A 295 -1.65 -20.32 -7.28
N TYR A 296 -1.45 -20.96 -6.13
CA TYR A 296 -0.14 -20.96 -5.48
C TYR A 296 0.90 -21.68 -6.35
N TRP A 297 0.56 -22.85 -6.90
CA TRP A 297 1.42 -23.58 -7.81
C TRP A 297 1.82 -22.73 -9.03
N ASP A 298 0.84 -22.04 -9.64
CA ASP A 298 1.08 -21.13 -10.76
C ASP A 298 2.05 -20.00 -10.38
N LYS A 299 1.85 -19.30 -9.28
CA LYS A 299 2.77 -18.24 -8.82
C LYS A 299 4.22 -18.71 -8.72
N ARG A 300 4.42 -19.93 -8.27
CA ARG A 300 5.75 -20.51 -8.06
C ARG A 300 6.41 -21.01 -9.35
N HIS A 301 5.62 -21.36 -10.38
CA HIS A 301 6.10 -22.11 -11.54
C HIS A 301 5.75 -21.47 -12.89
N ARG A 302 5.06 -20.35 -12.91
CA ARG A 302 4.75 -19.64 -14.17
C ARG A 302 6.03 -19.26 -14.92
N ALA A 303 5.94 -19.23 -16.25
CA ALA A 303 7.10 -18.97 -17.12
C ALA A 303 7.67 -17.56 -16.92
N GLU A 304 6.81 -16.59 -16.68
CA GLU A 304 7.20 -15.19 -16.45
C GLU A 304 7.15 -14.87 -14.94
N ASN A 305 8.29 -14.43 -14.41
CA ASN A 305 8.43 -13.98 -13.03
C ASN A 305 7.95 -15.01 -11.99
N PRO A 306 8.45 -16.26 -12.01
CA PRO A 306 8.13 -17.22 -10.96
C PRO A 306 8.54 -16.64 -9.60
N ALA A 307 7.66 -16.72 -8.63
CA ALA A 307 7.88 -16.14 -7.31
C ALA A 307 8.83 -17.01 -6.46
N ASP A 308 9.86 -16.41 -5.88
CA ASP A 308 10.63 -17.03 -4.79
C ASP A 308 9.83 -17.02 -3.49
N VAL A 309 9.05 -15.95 -3.29
CA VAL A 309 8.15 -15.77 -2.15
C VAL A 309 6.79 -15.26 -2.64
N ALA A 310 5.72 -15.96 -2.29
CA ALA A 310 4.35 -15.50 -2.48
C ALA A 310 3.84 -14.86 -1.18
N ILE A 311 3.48 -13.58 -1.23
CA ILE A 311 2.97 -12.81 -0.10
C ILE A 311 1.49 -12.51 -0.35
N TYR A 312 0.61 -12.97 0.54
CA TYR A 312 -0.82 -12.76 0.48
C TYR A 312 -1.25 -11.77 1.57
N MET A 313 -1.92 -10.68 1.18
CA MET A 313 -2.46 -9.68 2.11
C MET A 313 -3.98 -9.86 2.23
N LEU A 314 -4.42 -10.45 3.34
CA LEU A 314 -5.80 -10.87 3.56
C LEU A 314 -6.46 -10.10 4.72
N GLY A 315 -7.78 -10.00 4.69
CA GLY A 315 -8.57 -9.45 5.80
C GLY A 315 -8.61 -10.41 7.01
N ALA A 316 -8.96 -9.87 8.18
CA ALA A 316 -9.02 -10.64 9.43
C ALA A 316 -10.04 -11.79 9.40
N ASP A 317 -11.05 -11.71 8.55
CA ASP A 317 -12.04 -12.77 8.30
C ASP A 317 -11.44 -14.03 7.67
N HIS A 318 -10.25 -13.94 7.06
CA HIS A 318 -9.53 -15.07 6.48
C HIS A 318 -8.58 -15.79 7.44
N HIS A 319 -8.58 -15.46 8.74
CA HIS A 319 -7.67 -16.10 9.71
C HIS A 319 -7.77 -17.63 9.72
N GLY A 320 -8.97 -18.18 9.56
CA GLY A 320 -9.19 -19.63 9.47
C GLY A 320 -8.62 -20.31 8.20
N TYR A 321 -8.15 -19.53 7.23
CA TYR A 321 -7.54 -20.04 6.00
C TYR A 321 -6.04 -20.33 6.14
N ILE A 322 -5.35 -19.73 7.11
CA ILE A 322 -3.89 -19.79 7.23
C ILE A 322 -3.37 -21.23 7.30
N GLY A 323 -3.97 -22.06 8.15
CA GLY A 323 -3.51 -23.45 8.35
C GLY A 323 -3.49 -24.26 7.04
N ARG A 324 -4.58 -24.22 6.28
CA ARG A 324 -4.68 -24.94 4.99
C ARG A 324 -3.75 -24.40 3.91
N MET A 325 -3.55 -23.08 3.86
CA MET A 325 -2.60 -22.46 2.92
C MET A 325 -1.16 -22.87 3.24
N MET A 326 -0.78 -22.85 4.52
CA MET A 326 0.56 -23.27 4.95
C MET A 326 0.78 -24.77 4.72
N ALA A 327 -0.25 -25.62 4.93
CA ALA A 327 -0.20 -27.04 4.62
C ALA A 327 0.01 -27.29 3.11
N MET A 328 -0.69 -26.55 2.26
CA MET A 328 -0.51 -26.58 0.81
C MET A 328 0.91 -26.19 0.39
N CYS A 329 1.45 -25.12 0.95
CA CYS A 329 2.82 -24.70 0.73
C CYS A 329 3.82 -25.84 1.04
N ALA A 330 3.67 -26.45 2.22
CA ALA A 330 4.52 -27.57 2.65
C ALA A 330 4.38 -28.82 1.75
N ALA A 331 3.17 -29.12 1.28
CA ALA A 331 2.90 -30.25 0.39
C ALA A 331 3.62 -30.10 -0.97
N PHE A 332 3.76 -28.90 -1.48
CA PHE A 332 4.58 -28.62 -2.66
C PHE A 332 6.09 -28.64 -2.39
N GLY A 333 6.53 -28.90 -1.15
CA GLY A 333 7.94 -28.94 -0.77
C GLY A 333 8.55 -27.59 -0.46
N ASP A 334 7.74 -26.57 -0.37
CA ASP A 334 8.14 -25.22 0.03
C ASP A 334 8.10 -25.06 1.56
N GLU A 335 8.75 -24.01 2.08
CA GLU A 335 8.85 -23.72 3.50
C GLU A 335 7.79 -22.67 3.89
N PRO A 336 6.75 -23.04 4.70
CA PRO A 336 5.77 -22.08 5.22
C PRO A 336 6.41 -20.94 6.00
N GLY A 337 5.95 -19.72 5.77
CA GLY A 337 6.52 -18.50 6.35
C GLY A 337 7.73 -17.94 5.60
N LYS A 338 8.35 -18.74 4.73
CA LYS A 338 9.47 -18.32 3.89
C LYS A 338 9.07 -18.16 2.42
N ASN A 339 8.64 -19.26 1.77
CA ASN A 339 8.17 -19.20 0.39
C ASN A 339 6.72 -18.72 0.26
N MET A 340 5.92 -18.91 1.30
CA MET A 340 4.58 -18.33 1.43
C MET A 340 4.49 -17.53 2.71
N GLN A 341 4.04 -16.28 2.60
CA GLN A 341 3.77 -15.39 3.73
C GLN A 341 2.32 -14.90 3.65
N ILE A 342 1.61 -14.94 4.77
CA ILE A 342 0.23 -14.45 4.87
C ILE A 342 0.19 -13.32 5.87
N LEU A 343 -0.18 -12.13 5.41
CA LEU A 343 -0.29 -10.93 6.22
C LEU A 343 -1.77 -10.64 6.46
N ILE A 344 -2.17 -10.56 7.73
CA ILE A 344 -3.56 -10.35 8.12
C ILE A 344 -3.77 -8.90 8.54
N GLY A 345 -4.61 -8.18 7.80
CA GLY A 345 -4.98 -6.81 8.12
C GLY A 345 -6.21 -6.70 8.97
N GLN A 346 -6.12 -5.85 10.00
CA GLN A 346 -7.23 -5.55 10.88
C GLN A 346 -8.17 -4.49 10.29
N LEU A 347 -9.34 -4.33 10.92
CA LEU A 347 -10.39 -3.45 10.45
C LEU A 347 -9.99 -1.97 10.49
N VAL A 348 -10.51 -1.22 9.52
CA VAL A 348 -10.45 0.24 9.49
C VAL A 348 -11.84 0.79 9.75
N ASN A 349 -11.96 1.66 10.74
CA ASN A 349 -13.19 2.41 11.00
C ASN A 349 -13.03 3.83 10.47
N VAL A 350 -14.06 4.35 9.84
CA VAL A 350 -14.12 5.75 9.43
C VAL A 350 -14.94 6.52 10.45
N MET A 351 -14.35 7.56 11.01
CA MET A 351 -14.95 8.42 12.01
C MET A 351 -15.33 9.77 11.38
N LYS A 352 -16.52 10.26 11.73
CA LYS A 352 -16.97 11.61 11.41
C LYS A 352 -17.62 12.21 12.65
N ASP A 353 -17.16 13.39 13.07
CA ASP A 353 -17.63 14.07 14.27
C ASP A 353 -17.57 13.19 15.52
N GLY A 354 -16.48 12.40 15.66
CA GLY A 354 -16.25 11.49 16.79
C GLY A 354 -17.15 10.26 16.82
N LYS A 355 -17.90 9.98 15.73
CA LYS A 355 -18.78 8.81 15.62
C LYS A 355 -18.38 7.92 14.44
N PRO A 356 -18.43 6.58 14.59
CA PRO A 356 -18.21 5.69 13.48
C PRO A 356 -19.25 5.91 12.37
N VAL A 357 -18.78 6.06 11.14
CA VAL A 357 -19.63 5.98 9.96
C VAL A 357 -20.00 4.51 9.77
N ARG A 358 -21.29 4.18 9.90
CA ARG A 358 -21.75 2.79 9.68
C ARG A 358 -21.59 2.43 8.22
N MET A 359 -20.80 1.41 7.95
CA MET A 359 -20.53 0.88 6.62
C MET A 359 -21.24 -0.46 6.43
N SER A 360 -22.01 -0.59 5.37
CA SER A 360 -22.60 -1.87 4.96
C SER A 360 -22.83 -1.88 3.45
N LYS A 361 -22.12 -2.76 2.72
CA LYS A 361 -22.34 -2.99 1.27
C LYS A 361 -23.80 -3.29 0.96
N ARG A 362 -24.46 -4.10 1.82
CA ARG A 362 -25.88 -4.47 1.65
C ARG A 362 -26.86 -3.33 1.90
N ALA A 363 -26.49 -2.33 2.68
CA ALA A 363 -27.32 -1.17 2.98
C ALA A 363 -27.03 0.04 2.07
N GLY A 364 -26.06 -0.05 1.16
CA GLY A 364 -25.64 1.05 0.29
C GLY A 364 -24.82 2.14 1.00
N ASN A 365 -24.40 1.92 2.26
CA ASN A 365 -23.63 2.86 3.07
C ASN A 365 -22.17 2.35 3.19
N VAL A 366 -21.43 2.39 2.10
CA VAL A 366 -20.01 1.99 2.08
C VAL A 366 -19.17 3.21 1.80
N VAL A 367 -18.14 3.44 2.61
CA VAL A 367 -17.09 4.39 2.25
C VAL A 367 -16.18 3.70 1.25
N THR A 368 -16.23 4.17 0.03
CA THR A 368 -15.39 3.69 -1.06
C THR A 368 -14.05 4.40 -1.06
N ILE A 369 -13.10 3.91 -1.87
CA ILE A 369 -11.83 4.60 -2.11
C ILE A 369 -12.08 6.01 -2.68
N ASP A 370 -13.02 6.15 -3.60
CA ASP A 370 -13.34 7.42 -4.26
C ASP A 370 -14.00 8.40 -3.28
N ASP A 371 -14.88 7.92 -2.39
CA ASP A 371 -15.47 8.73 -1.32
C ASP A 371 -14.39 9.29 -0.39
N LEU A 372 -13.46 8.43 0.06
CA LEU A 372 -12.37 8.84 0.94
C LEU A 372 -11.48 9.90 0.25
N VAL A 373 -11.06 9.62 -0.97
CA VAL A 373 -10.19 10.51 -1.75
C VAL A 373 -10.87 11.86 -2.03
N SER A 374 -12.17 11.86 -2.31
CA SER A 374 -12.92 13.10 -2.55
C SER A 374 -12.93 14.06 -1.35
N VAL A 375 -12.86 13.50 -0.13
CA VAL A 375 -12.91 14.28 1.12
C VAL A 375 -11.51 14.72 1.58
N VAL A 376 -10.52 13.82 1.54
CA VAL A 376 -9.22 14.09 2.16
C VAL A 376 -8.07 14.20 1.14
N GLY A 377 -8.29 13.87 -0.11
CA GLY A 377 -7.26 13.79 -1.15
C GLY A 377 -6.43 12.50 -1.09
N VAL A 378 -5.73 12.20 -2.19
CA VAL A 378 -4.95 10.96 -2.34
C VAL A 378 -3.81 10.89 -1.33
N ASP A 379 -3.06 11.97 -1.14
CA ASP A 379 -1.89 11.99 -0.25
C ASP A 379 -2.27 11.70 1.20
N ALA A 380 -3.29 12.37 1.73
CA ALA A 380 -3.74 12.18 3.10
C ALA A 380 -4.34 10.78 3.31
N ALA A 381 -5.11 10.27 2.34
CA ALA A 381 -5.67 8.93 2.37
C ALA A 381 -4.55 7.87 2.40
N ARG A 382 -3.59 7.92 1.47
CA ARG A 382 -2.47 6.97 1.38
C ARG A 382 -1.61 7.00 2.63
N TYR A 383 -1.18 8.21 3.03
CA TYR A 383 -0.30 8.37 4.19
C TYR A 383 -0.94 7.82 5.47
N SER A 384 -2.20 8.19 5.76
CA SER A 384 -2.87 7.76 6.98
C SER A 384 -3.06 6.25 7.04
N LEU A 385 -3.41 5.62 5.93
CA LEU A 385 -3.60 4.18 5.84
C LEU A 385 -2.28 3.39 5.95
N ALA A 386 -1.19 3.91 5.34
CA ALA A 386 0.13 3.29 5.41
C ALA A 386 0.87 3.57 6.73
N ARG A 387 0.50 4.62 7.47
CA ARG A 387 1.13 5.05 8.72
C ARG A 387 0.93 4.10 9.89
N SER A 388 -0.17 3.38 9.90
CA SER A 388 -0.53 2.47 10.99
C SER A 388 -0.11 1.04 10.69
N ASP A 389 0.32 0.32 11.73
CA ASP A 389 0.54 -1.11 11.64
C ASP A 389 -0.75 -1.82 11.20
N TYR A 390 -0.69 -2.55 10.08
CA TYR A 390 -1.86 -3.25 9.53
C TYR A 390 -2.37 -4.36 10.46
N ASN A 391 -1.56 -4.85 11.39
CA ASN A 391 -1.97 -5.82 12.42
C ASN A 391 -2.88 -5.21 13.51
N GLN A 392 -3.13 -3.90 13.48
CA GLN A 392 -3.94 -3.19 14.46
C GLN A 392 -5.19 -2.59 13.82
N ASN A 393 -6.28 -2.53 14.58
CA ASN A 393 -7.44 -1.73 14.21
C ASN A 393 -7.04 -0.26 14.13
N PHE A 394 -7.60 0.44 13.18
CA PHE A 394 -7.27 1.83 12.94
C PHE A 394 -8.54 2.65 12.65
N ASP A 395 -8.63 3.81 13.32
CA ASP A 395 -9.71 4.77 13.14
C ASP A 395 -9.23 5.95 12.27
N ILE A 396 -9.92 6.21 11.18
CA ILE A 396 -9.69 7.35 10.29
C ILE A 396 -10.61 8.49 10.70
N ASP A 397 -10.04 9.61 11.18
CA ASP A 397 -10.77 10.85 11.41
C ASP A 397 -10.72 11.73 10.15
N LEU A 398 -11.86 11.80 9.44
CA LEU A 398 -11.96 12.56 8.20
C LEU A 398 -11.70 14.06 8.39
N ALA A 399 -12.13 14.65 9.50
CA ALA A 399 -11.93 16.08 9.77
C ALA A 399 -10.45 16.40 10.00
N LEU A 400 -9.76 15.54 10.77
CA LEU A 400 -8.33 15.67 10.98
C LEU A 400 -7.55 15.56 9.66
N LEU A 401 -7.84 14.55 8.84
CA LEU A 401 -7.11 14.31 7.61
C LEU A 401 -7.37 15.37 6.52
N ALA A 402 -8.53 16.02 6.56
CA ALA A 402 -8.84 17.16 5.68
C ALA A 402 -8.24 18.48 6.20
N SER A 403 -7.69 18.52 7.41
CA SER A 403 -7.15 19.74 8.00
C SER A 403 -5.74 20.05 7.49
N HIS A 404 -5.45 21.36 7.35
CA HIS A 404 -4.11 21.86 7.02
C HIS A 404 -3.41 22.36 8.30
N THR A 405 -3.28 21.48 9.27
CA THR A 405 -2.67 21.79 10.58
C THR A 405 -1.57 20.79 10.91
N ASN A 406 -0.71 21.12 11.85
CA ASN A 406 0.37 20.25 12.30
C ASN A 406 -0.12 18.95 12.97
N ASP A 407 -1.39 18.88 13.35
CA ASP A 407 -1.99 17.67 13.90
C ASP A 407 -2.26 16.61 12.81
N ASN A 408 -2.34 17.04 11.55
CA ASN A 408 -2.45 16.15 10.40
C ASN A 408 -1.04 15.63 10.02
N PRO A 409 -0.76 14.33 10.20
CA PRO A 409 0.59 13.79 10.03
C PRO A 409 1.19 14.00 8.64
N VAL A 410 0.38 13.84 7.57
CA VAL A 410 0.89 14.04 6.21
C VAL A 410 1.22 15.51 5.98
N TYR A 411 0.34 16.41 6.43
CA TYR A 411 0.58 17.84 6.32
C TYR A 411 1.88 18.23 7.03
N TYR A 412 2.12 17.70 8.23
CA TYR A 412 3.31 17.98 9.02
C TYR A 412 4.61 17.60 8.30
N VAL A 413 4.66 16.42 7.68
CA VAL A 413 5.82 15.97 6.91
C VAL A 413 5.98 16.75 5.62
N GLN A 414 4.89 16.95 4.88
CA GLN A 414 4.92 17.74 3.63
C GLN A 414 5.32 19.19 3.89
N TYR A 415 4.90 19.75 5.02
CA TYR A 415 5.28 21.10 5.42
C TYR A 415 6.79 21.20 5.72
N ALA A 416 7.42 20.17 6.28
CA ALA A 416 8.87 20.14 6.43
C ALA A 416 9.59 20.25 5.07
N HIS A 417 9.11 19.48 4.06
CA HIS A 417 9.65 19.56 2.70
C HIS A 417 9.41 20.95 2.06
N ALA A 418 8.20 21.47 2.10
CA ALA A 418 7.88 22.79 1.54
C ALA A 418 8.68 23.92 2.23
N ARG A 419 8.89 23.82 3.55
CA ARG A 419 9.73 24.75 4.34
C ARG A 419 11.18 24.68 3.87
N SER A 420 11.76 23.49 3.68
CA SER A 420 13.13 23.34 3.19
C SER A 420 13.30 23.96 1.79
N LYS A 421 12.32 23.77 0.91
CA LYS A 421 12.27 24.45 -0.41
C LYS A 421 12.20 25.97 -0.30
N ASN A 422 11.54 26.48 0.74
CA ASN A 422 11.51 27.93 0.98
C ASN A 422 12.89 28.47 1.44
N VAL A 423 13.61 27.68 2.24
CA VAL A 423 15.01 28.00 2.63
C VAL A 423 15.88 28.13 1.38
N ASP A 424 15.79 27.19 0.42
CA ASP A 424 16.54 27.24 -0.84
C ASP A 424 16.26 28.51 -1.63
N ARG A 425 14.96 28.88 -1.77
CA ARG A 425 14.58 30.10 -2.48
C ARG A 425 15.13 31.35 -1.81
N ASN A 426 15.09 31.40 -0.48
CA ASN A 426 15.62 32.52 0.29
C ASN A 426 17.14 32.58 0.22
N ALA A 427 17.83 31.45 0.28
CA ALA A 427 19.29 31.36 0.14
C ALA A 427 19.74 31.83 -1.24
N ALA A 428 19.07 31.39 -2.30
CA ALA A 428 19.34 31.84 -3.67
C ALA A 428 19.13 33.34 -3.83
N ALA A 429 18.05 33.91 -3.27
CA ALA A 429 17.80 35.34 -3.27
C ALA A 429 18.84 36.15 -2.49
N ALA A 430 19.47 35.52 -1.48
CA ALA A 430 20.55 36.08 -0.68
C ALA A 430 21.95 35.86 -1.28
N GLY A 431 22.08 35.13 -2.40
CA GLY A 431 23.35 34.79 -3.03
C GLY A 431 24.18 33.78 -2.22
N ILE A 432 23.53 32.99 -1.35
CA ILE A 432 24.19 31.94 -0.57
C ILE A 432 24.23 30.65 -1.40
N SER A 433 25.43 30.09 -1.54
CA SER A 433 25.69 28.78 -2.16
C SER A 433 26.42 27.90 -1.18
N TYR A 434 26.25 26.59 -1.30
CA TYR A 434 26.99 25.61 -0.50
C TYR A 434 28.13 24.93 -1.26
N GLU A 435 28.47 25.40 -2.44
CA GLU A 435 29.64 24.88 -3.17
C GLU A 435 30.93 25.08 -2.33
N GLY A 436 31.64 23.97 -2.06
CA GLY A 436 32.80 23.99 -1.20
C GLY A 436 32.52 24.19 0.29
N ALA A 437 31.29 24.01 0.75
CA ALA A 437 30.94 24.15 2.17
C ALA A 437 31.71 23.19 3.06
N ASP A 438 32.27 23.71 4.16
CA ASP A 438 32.93 22.93 5.20
C ASP A 438 31.89 22.37 6.17
N LEU A 439 31.59 21.07 6.04
CA LEU A 439 30.60 20.38 6.87
C LEU A 439 31.06 20.18 8.32
N ALA A 440 32.34 20.34 8.67
CA ALA A 440 32.81 20.32 10.04
C ALA A 440 32.22 21.45 10.90
N LEU A 441 31.66 22.49 10.24
CA LEU A 441 30.95 23.58 10.90
C LEU A 441 29.53 23.21 11.36
N LEU A 442 29.04 22.01 11.06
CA LEU A 442 27.79 21.43 11.61
C LEU A 442 28.11 20.78 12.97
N ASP A 443 28.40 21.60 13.98
CA ASP A 443 28.93 21.19 15.26
C ASP A 443 28.03 21.46 16.47
N THR A 444 26.83 21.99 16.24
CA THR A 444 25.84 22.18 17.32
C THR A 444 25.11 20.87 17.63
N GLU A 445 24.54 20.79 18.82
CA GLU A 445 23.70 19.65 19.21
C GLU A 445 22.53 19.46 18.24
N ALA A 446 21.89 20.55 17.81
CA ALA A 446 20.78 20.51 16.85
C ALA A 446 21.21 20.03 15.47
N ASP A 447 22.40 20.44 14.98
CA ASP A 447 22.98 19.91 13.74
C ASP A 447 23.20 18.40 13.86
N GLY A 448 23.75 17.93 15.00
CA GLY A 448 24.02 16.53 15.29
C GLY A 448 22.74 15.66 15.32
N GLU A 449 21.64 16.17 15.88
CA GLU A 449 20.34 15.46 15.87
C GLU A 449 19.83 15.23 14.44
N VAL A 450 19.93 16.22 13.56
CA VAL A 450 19.52 16.09 12.15
C VAL A 450 20.43 15.11 11.40
N LEU A 451 21.76 15.21 11.59
CA LEU A 451 22.73 14.30 10.97
C LEU A 451 22.48 12.84 11.38
N ALA A 452 22.20 12.60 12.66
CA ALA A 452 21.87 11.27 13.17
C ALA A 452 20.55 10.74 12.58
N ALA A 453 19.55 11.60 12.45
CA ALA A 453 18.28 11.22 11.83
C ALA A 453 18.47 10.84 10.34
N LEU A 454 19.24 11.60 9.57
CA LEU A 454 19.54 11.26 8.17
C LEU A 454 20.24 9.91 8.06
N ALA A 455 21.21 9.63 8.93
CA ALA A 455 21.99 8.38 8.92
C ALA A 455 21.14 7.12 9.21
N GLN A 456 19.97 7.26 9.84
CA GLN A 456 19.09 6.13 10.16
C GLN A 456 18.29 5.63 8.95
N PHE A 457 18.08 6.45 7.93
CA PHE A 457 17.17 6.13 6.83
C PHE A 457 17.43 4.77 6.16
N PRO A 458 18.68 4.40 5.80
CA PRO A 458 18.95 3.09 5.19
C PRO A 458 18.56 1.91 6.09
N SER A 459 18.81 1.99 7.40
CA SER A 459 18.48 0.94 8.35
C SER A 459 16.97 0.84 8.59
N VAL A 460 16.26 1.97 8.55
CA VAL A 460 14.79 2.00 8.62
C VAL A 460 14.18 1.28 7.43
N LEU A 461 14.70 1.52 6.21
CA LEU A 461 14.22 0.84 5.01
C LEU A 461 14.45 -0.66 5.07
N ALA A 462 15.65 -1.11 5.49
CA ALA A 462 15.96 -2.52 5.65
C ALA A 462 15.00 -3.18 6.66
N THR A 463 14.81 -2.57 7.82
CA THR A 463 13.90 -3.09 8.86
C THR A 463 12.45 -3.10 8.40
N ALA A 464 12.01 -2.07 7.67
CA ALA A 464 10.65 -2.01 7.13
C ALA A 464 10.40 -3.13 6.10
N ALA A 465 11.42 -3.48 5.30
CA ALA A 465 11.36 -4.58 4.34
C ALA A 465 11.34 -5.94 5.03
N ASP A 466 12.25 -6.19 5.98
CA ASP A 466 12.35 -7.45 6.70
C ASP A 466 11.07 -7.80 7.45
N ASP A 467 10.50 -6.81 8.14
CA ASP A 467 9.29 -6.98 8.94
C ASP A 467 7.99 -6.88 8.11
N ARG A 468 8.07 -6.55 6.81
CA ARG A 468 6.90 -6.27 5.97
C ARG A 468 6.04 -5.12 6.54
N GLN A 469 6.67 -4.08 7.09
CA GLN A 469 6.03 -3.01 7.86
C GLN A 469 6.33 -1.62 7.29
N PRO A 470 5.70 -1.19 6.19
CA PRO A 470 5.96 0.12 5.57
C PRO A 470 5.64 1.30 6.48
N HIS A 471 4.80 1.13 7.51
CA HIS A 471 4.49 2.16 8.50
C HIS A 471 5.73 2.68 9.25
N LYS A 472 6.81 1.91 9.30
CA LYS A 472 8.09 2.37 9.89
C LYS A 472 8.70 3.53 9.12
N VAL A 473 8.50 3.58 7.80
CA VAL A 473 8.93 4.70 6.97
C VAL A 473 8.13 5.96 7.32
N ALA A 474 6.81 5.85 7.48
CA ALA A 474 5.98 7.00 7.88
C ALA A 474 6.38 7.56 9.25
N ARG A 475 6.59 6.69 10.24
CA ARG A 475 7.06 7.11 11.57
C ARG A 475 8.41 7.80 11.52
N TYR A 476 9.35 7.24 10.78
CA TYR A 476 10.66 7.87 10.58
C TYR A 476 10.52 9.26 9.95
N LEU A 477 9.65 9.44 8.96
CA LEU A 477 9.42 10.76 8.35
C LEU A 477 8.84 11.76 9.32
N GLU A 478 7.93 11.35 10.21
CA GLU A 478 7.39 12.20 11.27
C GLU A 478 8.48 12.63 12.26
N GLU A 479 9.37 11.71 12.64
CA GLU A 479 10.52 11.99 13.52
C GLU A 479 11.53 12.91 12.84
N LEU A 480 11.88 12.66 11.58
CA LEU A 480 12.77 13.53 10.80
C LEU A 480 12.18 14.93 10.64
N ALA A 481 10.88 15.04 10.33
CA ALA A 481 10.20 16.32 10.22
C ALA A 481 10.21 17.08 11.56
N ALA A 482 9.96 16.39 12.68
CA ALA A 482 10.01 17.01 14.01
C ALA A 482 11.42 17.53 14.34
N THR A 483 12.45 16.72 14.07
CA THR A 483 13.85 17.08 14.25
C THR A 483 14.22 18.29 13.38
N TYR A 484 13.81 18.28 12.12
CA TYR A 484 14.03 19.39 11.20
C TYR A 484 13.31 20.66 11.65
N HIS A 485 12.07 20.60 12.10
CA HIS A 485 11.34 21.77 12.58
C HIS A 485 11.98 22.35 13.85
N LYS A 486 12.45 21.49 14.78
CA LYS A 486 13.22 21.91 15.97
C LYS A 486 14.51 22.63 15.54
N TRP A 487 15.28 22.01 14.64
CA TRP A 487 16.52 22.58 14.09
C TRP A 487 16.27 23.93 13.43
N TYR A 488 15.28 24.03 12.56
CA TYR A 488 14.94 25.26 11.86
C TYR A 488 14.58 26.43 12.80
N ASN A 489 13.99 26.12 13.96
CA ASN A 489 13.61 27.13 14.94
C ASN A 489 14.80 27.69 15.74
N VAL A 490 15.85 26.90 15.93
CA VAL A 490 17.02 27.29 16.75
C VAL A 490 18.22 27.69 15.89
N GLU A 491 18.35 27.11 14.69
CA GLU A 491 19.48 27.34 13.78
C GLU A 491 19.02 28.15 12.55
N ARG A 492 19.83 29.14 12.18
CA ARG A 492 19.56 29.94 10.99
C ARG A 492 20.42 29.49 9.82
N VAL A 493 19.80 29.34 8.67
CA VAL A 493 20.47 29.11 7.38
C VAL A 493 20.69 30.44 6.65
N VAL A 494 19.63 31.25 6.53
CA VAL A 494 19.68 32.53 5.83
C VAL A 494 19.61 33.67 6.83
N PRO A 495 20.49 34.68 6.74
CA PRO A 495 20.49 35.84 7.61
C PRO A 495 19.16 36.62 7.58
N MET A 496 18.64 37.01 8.73
CA MET A 496 17.32 37.63 8.88
C MET A 496 17.17 38.95 8.10
N ALA A 497 18.26 39.70 7.99
CA ALA A 497 18.26 40.98 7.25
C ALA A 497 17.92 40.83 5.75
N LEU A 498 18.01 39.60 5.21
CA LEU A 498 17.75 39.28 3.81
C LEU A 498 16.37 38.63 3.59
N THR A 499 15.75 38.11 4.65
CA THR A 499 14.51 37.33 4.54
C THR A 499 13.24 38.09 4.87
N ASP A 500 13.31 39.29 5.53
CA ASP A 500 12.11 39.97 6.01
C ASP A 500 12.11 41.48 5.73
N PRO A 501 11.47 41.94 4.63
CA PRO A 501 11.24 43.33 4.38
C PRO A 501 10.30 44.03 5.37
N GLU A 502 9.45 43.25 6.10
CA GLU A 502 8.43 43.81 7.01
C GLU A 502 8.98 44.06 8.43
N THR A 503 10.11 43.46 8.81
CA THR A 503 10.79 43.77 10.07
C THR A 503 11.48 45.13 10.10
N ARG A 504 11.23 45.98 9.14
CA ARG A 504 11.72 47.38 9.07
C ARG A 504 11.08 48.32 10.07
N GLY A 505 10.22 47.84 10.99
CA GLY A 505 9.52 48.65 11.99
C GLY A 505 10.04 48.47 13.42
N ASP A 506 10.49 49.54 14.01
CA ASP A 506 10.44 50.01 15.38
C ASP A 506 11.16 49.30 16.57
N ASP A 507 11.79 48.14 16.45
CA ASP A 507 12.54 47.58 17.59
C ASP A 507 14.02 47.28 17.27
N GLU A 508 14.84 48.34 17.33
CA GLU A 508 16.29 48.23 17.05
C GLU A 508 17.02 47.24 17.99
N ALA A 509 16.58 47.11 19.23
CA ALA A 509 17.19 46.20 20.20
C ALA A 509 16.86 44.73 19.86
N ARG A 510 15.63 44.45 19.48
CA ARG A 510 15.20 43.13 19.03
C ARG A 510 15.87 42.74 17.72
N LYS A 511 15.98 43.71 16.81
CA LYS A 511 16.69 43.57 15.53
C LYS A 511 18.18 43.27 15.73
N ALA A 512 18.85 43.96 16.64
CA ALA A 512 20.26 43.72 16.98
C ALA A 512 20.47 42.32 17.57
N LEU A 513 19.55 41.87 18.44
CA LEU A 513 19.60 40.54 19.05
C LEU A 513 19.38 39.41 18.01
N GLU A 514 18.48 39.65 17.05
CA GLU A 514 18.24 38.71 15.97
C GLU A 514 19.36 38.68 14.91
N ILE A 515 19.96 39.84 14.61
CA ILE A 515 21.15 39.92 13.75
C ILE A 515 22.35 39.22 14.39
N ALA A 516 22.48 39.28 15.73
CA ALA A 516 23.53 38.58 16.46
C ALA A 516 23.42 37.03 16.36
N LYS A 517 22.26 36.50 15.99
CA LYS A 517 22.05 35.07 15.73
C LYS A 517 22.34 34.65 14.28
N ASN A 518 22.67 35.59 13.40
CA ASN A 518 22.98 35.25 12.02
C ASN A 518 24.24 34.37 11.96
N PRO A 519 24.21 33.28 11.18
CA PRO A 519 25.38 32.43 11.02
C PRO A 519 26.49 33.16 10.24
N GLU A 520 27.73 32.84 10.53
CA GLU A 520 28.84 33.17 9.64
C GLU A 520 28.59 32.59 8.24
N PRO A 521 29.04 33.24 7.15
CA PRO A 521 28.75 32.78 5.79
C PRO A 521 29.12 31.32 5.51
N ALA A 522 30.24 30.83 6.04
CA ALA A 522 30.68 29.44 5.89
C ALA A 522 29.70 28.48 6.60
N ARG A 523 29.23 28.81 7.79
CA ARG A 523 28.24 28.03 8.53
C ARG A 523 26.85 28.05 7.83
N ALA A 524 26.45 29.19 7.28
CA ALA A 524 25.25 29.31 6.47
C ALA A 524 25.29 28.35 5.27
N ALA A 525 26.42 28.27 4.58
CA ALA A 525 26.62 27.35 3.46
C ALA A 525 26.54 25.87 3.90
N ALA A 526 27.18 25.50 5.00
CA ALA A 526 27.11 24.14 5.55
C ALA A 526 25.66 23.75 5.92
N ARG A 527 24.93 24.64 6.59
CA ARG A 527 23.52 24.44 6.97
C ARG A 527 22.58 24.40 5.76
N LEU A 528 22.83 25.17 4.71
CA LEU A 528 22.06 25.07 3.47
C LEU A 528 22.23 23.69 2.84
N LYS A 529 23.45 23.14 2.83
CA LYS A 529 23.73 21.81 2.33
C LYS A 529 23.03 20.73 3.16
N LEU A 530 22.99 20.88 4.49
CA LEU A 530 22.23 20.01 5.39
C LEU A 530 20.72 20.09 5.11
N ASN A 531 20.19 21.29 4.89
CA ASN A 531 18.79 21.52 4.50
C ASN A 531 18.41 20.71 3.24
N ASP A 532 19.26 20.74 2.22
CA ASP A 532 19.03 20.00 0.97
C ASP A 532 19.08 18.48 1.18
N ALA A 533 19.94 17.99 2.06
CA ALA A 533 19.96 16.58 2.41
C ALA A 533 18.68 16.14 3.14
N VAL A 534 18.17 16.94 4.08
CA VAL A 534 16.87 16.66 4.73
C VAL A 534 15.72 16.65 3.71
N GLN A 535 15.70 17.64 2.83
CA GLN A 535 14.71 17.74 1.76
C GLN A 535 14.70 16.47 0.89
N GLN A 536 15.88 16.01 0.47
CA GLN A 536 16.02 14.81 -0.37
C GLN A 536 15.53 13.55 0.34
N VAL A 537 15.87 13.37 1.62
CA VAL A 537 15.43 12.19 2.38
C VAL A 537 13.92 12.19 2.64
N ILE A 538 13.33 13.37 2.91
CA ILE A 538 11.86 13.49 3.01
C ILE A 538 11.19 13.12 1.68
N ALA A 539 11.72 13.62 0.56
CA ALA A 539 11.19 13.29 -0.77
C ALA A 539 11.29 11.79 -1.08
N ASN A 540 12.44 11.17 -0.77
CA ASN A 540 12.63 9.71 -0.93
C ASN A 540 11.61 8.92 -0.11
N GLY A 541 11.42 9.26 1.15
CA GLY A 541 10.52 8.55 2.04
C GLY A 541 9.04 8.73 1.68
N LEU A 542 8.63 9.94 1.29
CA LEU A 542 7.26 10.20 0.80
C LEU A 542 6.97 9.41 -0.48
N ASP A 543 7.94 9.33 -1.40
CA ASP A 543 7.82 8.55 -2.62
C ASP A 543 7.56 7.06 -2.35
N LEU A 544 8.25 6.48 -1.36
CA LEU A 544 8.04 5.10 -0.92
C LEU A 544 6.62 4.84 -0.38
N LEU A 545 5.95 5.87 0.13
CA LEU A 545 4.54 5.79 0.56
C LEU A 545 3.55 6.14 -0.57
N GLY A 546 4.04 6.52 -1.75
CA GLY A 546 3.23 6.98 -2.87
C GLY A 546 2.54 8.32 -2.59
N VAL A 547 3.23 9.21 -1.86
CA VAL A 547 2.77 10.53 -1.41
C VAL A 547 3.66 11.61 -2.02
N THR A 548 3.08 12.72 -2.44
CA THR A 548 3.84 13.82 -3.05
C THR A 548 4.63 14.62 -2.02
N ALA A 549 5.77 15.17 -2.45
CA ALA A 549 6.59 16.11 -1.71
C ALA A 549 6.42 17.52 -2.30
N PRO A 550 5.44 18.31 -1.82
CA PRO A 550 5.12 19.61 -2.40
C PRO A 550 6.24 20.64 -2.15
N GLU A 551 6.48 21.47 -3.14
CA GLU A 551 7.47 22.55 -3.01
C GLU A 551 6.89 23.81 -2.33
N LYS A 552 5.55 23.90 -2.25
CA LYS A 552 4.80 25.01 -1.64
C LYS A 552 3.54 24.48 -0.97
N MET A 553 3.22 25.00 0.17
CA MET A 553 1.97 24.72 0.90
C MET A 553 1.38 26.03 1.43
#